data_cdbc05b20766fa17b6159aee288b9bf5
#
_entry.id   cdbc05b20766fa17b6159aee288b9bf5
#
_cell.length_a   1.000
_cell.length_b   1.000
_cell.length_c   1.000
_cell.angle_alpha   90.00
_cell.angle_beta   90.00
_cell.angle_gamma   90.00
#
_symmetry.space_group_name_H-M   'P 1'
#
loop_
_entity.id
_entity.type
_entity.pdbx_description
1 polymer ?
#
loop_
_entity_poly.entity_id
_entity_poly.type
_entity_poly.pdbx_seq_one_letter_code
_entity_poly.pdbx_strand_id
1 'polypeptide(L)'
;MEKTVKKGRNSSIELLRIVCLVMIFWMHAADSGVANGISAWIDIAVAVIGNIGVSCFILISGYYGIRLDVKKMMHLECMLLFYSWTGLLFQYVWGNALGGEEILSYLLPVIGKRSWYFTCYFALAFLSPFLNEMVEKLSEAHFRQLLITMLVIFSGVTTFFFFDINSDGGKGITQMVMLYLIGRYIGVYRADRQYRTAKLAGWFA
;
A
#
# COMPACT_ATOMS: atom_id res chain seq x y z
N MET A 1 32.81 1.21 2.89
CA MET A 1 32.16 1.89 1.74
C MET A 1 31.49 0.80 0.91
N GLU A 2 30.24 0.51 1.19
CA GLU A 2 29.48 -0.53 0.51
C GLU A 2 28.92 0.06 -0.80
N LYS A 3 29.33 -0.50 -1.93
CA LYS A 3 28.82 -0.13 -3.25
C LYS A 3 27.33 -0.49 -3.29
N THR A 4 26.47 0.47 -3.08
CA THR A 4 25.05 0.34 -3.42
C THR A 4 24.93 0.09 -4.91
N VAL A 5 24.84 -1.18 -5.28
CA VAL A 5 24.50 -1.58 -6.64
C VAL A 5 23.13 -0.95 -6.94
N LYS A 6 23.10 0.03 -7.84
CA LYS A 6 21.85 0.55 -8.40
C LYS A 6 21.16 -0.65 -9.06
N LYS A 7 20.18 -1.24 -8.40
CA LYS A 7 19.32 -2.25 -9.03
C LYS A 7 18.75 -1.63 -10.31
N GLY A 8 19.10 -2.18 -11.45
CA GLY A 8 18.59 -1.73 -12.75
C GLY A 8 17.06 -1.73 -12.77
N ARG A 9 16.48 -0.90 -13.62
CA ARG A 9 15.03 -0.82 -13.81
C ARG A 9 14.53 -2.18 -14.32
N ASN A 10 13.60 -2.80 -13.59
CA ASN A 10 13.03 -4.09 -13.95
C ASN A 10 11.67 -3.88 -14.63
N SER A 11 11.62 -4.15 -15.94
CA SER A 11 10.42 -3.94 -16.76
C SER A 11 9.21 -4.75 -16.27
N SER A 12 9.42 -5.94 -15.70
CA SER A 12 8.34 -6.75 -15.14
C SER A 12 7.70 -6.09 -13.91
N ILE A 13 8.49 -5.45 -13.06
CA ILE A 13 7.98 -4.72 -11.90
C ILE A 13 7.26 -3.44 -12.34
N GLU A 14 7.75 -2.76 -13.38
CA GLU A 14 7.04 -1.61 -13.93
C GLU A 14 5.69 -2.01 -14.54
N LEU A 15 5.64 -3.13 -15.27
CA LEU A 15 4.37 -3.68 -15.77
C LEU A 15 3.43 -4.03 -14.63
N LEU A 16 3.93 -4.69 -13.56
CA LEU A 16 3.13 -5.00 -12.38
C LEU A 16 2.54 -3.72 -11.75
N ARG A 17 3.33 -2.64 -11.66
CA ARG A 17 2.82 -1.34 -11.16
C ARG A 17 1.68 -0.81 -12.00
N ILE A 18 1.79 -0.88 -13.33
CA ILE A 18 0.72 -0.43 -14.26
C ILE A 18 -0.55 -1.26 -14.04
N VAL A 19 -0.42 -2.58 -13.96
CA VAL A 19 -1.56 -3.47 -13.68
C VAL A 19 -2.20 -3.12 -12.35
N CYS A 20 -1.42 -2.92 -11.29
CA CYS A 20 -1.93 -2.52 -9.98
C CYS A 20 -2.66 -1.17 -10.03
N LEU A 21 -2.14 -0.20 -10.78
CA LEU A 21 -2.82 1.10 -10.98
C LEU A 21 -4.18 0.92 -11.65
N VAL A 22 -4.27 0.10 -12.68
CA VAL A 22 -5.55 -0.19 -13.36
C VAL A 22 -6.54 -0.85 -12.39
N MET A 23 -6.07 -1.81 -11.57
CA MET A 23 -6.91 -2.48 -10.56
C MET A 23 -7.44 -1.48 -9.53
N ILE A 24 -6.58 -0.59 -9.02
CA ILE A 24 -6.96 0.45 -8.05
C ILE A 24 -7.92 1.47 -8.67
N PHE A 25 -7.65 1.89 -9.90
CA PHE A 25 -8.54 2.80 -10.63
C PHE A 25 -9.94 2.18 -10.79
N TRP A 26 -10.00 0.92 -11.19
CA TRP A 26 -11.27 0.20 -11.35
C TRP A 26 -12.05 0.11 -10.03
N MET A 27 -11.36 -0.19 -8.93
CA MET A 27 -11.95 -0.21 -7.60
C MET A 27 -12.60 1.14 -7.24
N HIS A 28 -11.87 2.24 -7.43
CA HIS A 28 -12.41 3.57 -7.13
C HIS A 28 -13.55 3.99 -8.06
N ALA A 29 -13.51 3.57 -9.33
CA ALA A 29 -14.60 3.81 -10.26
C ALA A 29 -15.88 3.05 -9.85
N ALA A 30 -15.75 1.81 -9.39
CA ALA A 30 -16.87 1.03 -8.89
C ALA A 30 -17.46 1.65 -7.59
N ASP A 31 -16.58 2.01 -6.64
CA ASP A 31 -16.96 2.58 -5.35
C ASP A 31 -17.64 3.97 -5.49
N SER A 32 -17.30 4.73 -6.52
CA SER A 32 -17.92 6.05 -6.83
C SER A 32 -19.31 5.98 -7.46
N GLY A 33 -19.92 4.80 -7.56
CA GLY A 33 -21.28 4.61 -8.08
C GLY A 33 -21.39 4.63 -9.62
N VAL A 34 -20.29 4.70 -10.36
CA VAL A 34 -20.28 4.55 -11.83
C VAL A 34 -20.85 3.17 -12.23
N ALA A 35 -20.81 2.23 -11.33
CA ALA A 35 -21.29 0.87 -11.49
C ALA A 35 -22.73 0.65 -10.97
N ASN A 36 -23.54 1.70 -10.84
CA ASN A 36 -24.95 1.60 -10.41
C ASN A 36 -25.71 0.59 -11.29
N GLY A 37 -26.14 -0.52 -10.68
CA GLY A 37 -26.82 -1.62 -11.38
C GLY A 37 -25.97 -2.86 -11.59
N ILE A 38 -24.71 -2.87 -11.21
CA ILE A 38 -23.86 -4.07 -11.17
C ILE A 38 -24.23 -4.90 -9.93
N SER A 39 -24.21 -6.22 -10.09
CA SER A 39 -24.46 -7.17 -8.99
C SER A 39 -23.50 -6.92 -7.82
N ALA A 40 -23.99 -6.97 -6.57
CA ALA A 40 -23.17 -6.82 -5.36
C ALA A 40 -21.94 -7.75 -5.31
N TRP A 41 -22.00 -8.91 -5.94
CA TRP A 41 -20.87 -9.83 -6.06
C TRP A 41 -19.72 -9.29 -6.92
N ILE A 42 -20.06 -8.53 -7.97
CA ILE A 42 -19.06 -7.91 -8.85
C ILE A 42 -18.39 -6.75 -8.08
N ASP A 43 -19.14 -5.97 -7.31
CA ASP A 43 -18.58 -4.90 -6.47
C ASP A 43 -17.60 -5.46 -5.43
N ILE A 44 -17.96 -6.56 -4.77
CA ILE A 44 -17.06 -7.26 -3.83
C ILE A 44 -15.81 -7.76 -4.56
N ALA A 45 -15.95 -8.39 -5.72
CA ALA A 45 -14.82 -8.89 -6.48
C ALA A 45 -13.87 -7.76 -6.91
N VAL A 46 -14.42 -6.62 -7.37
CA VAL A 46 -13.65 -5.43 -7.76
C VAL A 46 -12.93 -4.82 -6.56
N ALA A 47 -13.58 -4.74 -5.40
CA ALA A 47 -12.97 -4.26 -4.17
C ALA A 47 -11.81 -5.15 -3.72
N VAL A 48 -11.97 -6.48 -3.77
CA VAL A 48 -10.91 -7.44 -3.43
C VAL A 48 -9.73 -7.31 -4.38
N ILE A 49 -9.98 -7.26 -5.69
CA ILE A 49 -8.94 -7.11 -6.72
C ILE A 49 -8.18 -5.79 -6.53
N GLY A 50 -8.88 -4.68 -6.28
CA GLY A 50 -8.26 -3.38 -6.06
C GLY A 50 -7.37 -3.36 -4.81
N ASN A 51 -7.79 -4.00 -3.72
CA ASN A 51 -6.97 -4.13 -2.50
C ASN A 51 -5.70 -4.95 -2.73
N ILE A 52 -5.73 -5.98 -3.60
CA ILE A 52 -4.51 -6.68 -4.03
C ILE A 52 -3.54 -5.71 -4.72
N GLY A 53 -4.05 -4.84 -5.59
CA GLY A 53 -3.25 -3.80 -6.25
C GLY A 53 -2.54 -2.88 -5.24
N VAL A 54 -3.25 -2.39 -4.23
CA VAL A 54 -2.67 -1.57 -3.15
C VAL A 54 -1.58 -2.33 -2.40
N SER A 55 -1.85 -3.59 -2.03
CA SER A 55 -0.89 -4.44 -1.33
C SER A 55 0.39 -4.67 -2.15
N CYS A 56 0.26 -4.90 -3.45
CA CYS A 56 1.40 -5.04 -4.35
C CYS A 56 2.26 -3.77 -4.43
N PHE A 57 1.66 -2.56 -4.39
CA PHE A 57 2.43 -1.32 -4.35
C PHE A 57 3.32 -1.23 -3.12
N ILE A 58 2.81 -1.61 -1.95
CA ILE A 58 3.59 -1.60 -0.71
C ILE A 58 4.67 -2.68 -0.73
N LEU A 59 4.36 -3.89 -1.25
CA LEU A 59 5.35 -4.95 -1.45
C LEU A 59 6.50 -4.50 -2.36
N ILE A 60 6.20 -3.83 -3.47
CA ILE A 60 7.21 -3.29 -4.39
C ILE A 60 8.03 -2.20 -3.68
N SER A 61 7.40 -1.34 -2.89
CA SER A 61 8.09 -0.32 -2.10
C SER A 61 9.05 -0.95 -1.08
N GLY A 62 8.62 -2.04 -0.43
CA GLY A 62 9.47 -2.85 0.44
C GLY A 62 10.62 -3.52 -0.32
N TYR A 63 10.36 -4.13 -1.47
CA TYR A 63 11.37 -4.80 -2.28
C TYR A 63 12.58 -3.89 -2.62
N TYR A 64 12.31 -2.64 -2.99
CA TYR A 64 13.37 -1.66 -3.26
C TYR A 64 13.90 -0.96 -2.00
N GLY A 65 13.13 -0.95 -0.92
CA GLY A 65 13.40 -0.18 0.29
C GLY A 65 13.09 1.31 0.12
N ILE A 66 12.17 1.82 0.93
CA ILE A 66 11.86 3.24 0.96
C ILE A 66 13.05 3.97 1.56
N ARG A 67 13.54 5.00 0.85
CA ARG A 67 14.47 6.00 1.40
C ARG A 67 13.69 7.25 1.66
N LEU A 68 13.67 7.69 2.92
CA LEU A 68 13.01 8.93 3.29
C LEU A 68 13.66 10.11 2.56
N ASP A 69 12.88 10.76 1.72
CA ASP A 69 13.27 11.94 0.98
C ASP A 69 12.20 13.01 1.21
N VAL A 70 12.51 13.98 2.05
CA VAL A 70 11.58 15.02 2.46
C VAL A 70 11.05 15.80 1.25
N LYS A 71 11.89 16.06 0.24
CA LYS A 71 11.47 16.79 -0.97
C LYS A 71 10.39 16.00 -1.74
N LYS A 72 10.56 14.69 -1.85
CA LYS A 72 9.56 13.82 -2.50
C LYS A 72 8.27 13.74 -1.69
N MET A 73 8.38 13.68 -0.35
CA MET A 73 7.21 13.70 0.51
C MET A 73 6.45 15.03 0.41
N MET A 74 7.16 16.16 0.42
CA MET A 74 6.54 17.47 0.19
C MET A 74 5.88 17.58 -1.18
N HIS A 75 6.53 17.08 -2.24
CA HIS A 75 5.93 17.07 -3.58
C HIS A 75 4.63 16.24 -3.62
N LEU A 76 4.64 15.08 -2.97
CA LEU A 76 3.47 14.21 -2.87
C LEU A 76 2.35 14.90 -2.08
N GLU A 77 2.67 15.58 -0.97
CA GLU A 77 1.70 16.36 -0.20
C GLU A 77 1.11 17.51 -1.00
N CYS A 78 1.93 18.26 -1.73
CA CYS A 78 1.45 19.34 -2.60
C CYS A 78 0.47 18.82 -3.68
N MET A 79 0.74 17.65 -4.26
CA MET A 79 -0.18 17.02 -5.19
C MET A 79 -1.51 16.67 -4.51
N LEU A 80 -1.47 16.07 -3.32
CA LEU A 80 -2.67 15.73 -2.56
C LEU A 80 -3.49 16.96 -2.19
N LEU A 81 -2.81 18.03 -1.74
CA LEU A 81 -3.44 19.31 -1.45
C LEU A 81 -4.15 19.88 -2.69
N PHE A 82 -3.47 19.88 -3.84
CA PHE A 82 -4.04 20.37 -5.08
C PHE A 82 -5.34 19.64 -5.44
N TYR A 83 -5.33 18.30 -5.45
CA TYR A 83 -6.53 17.52 -5.76
C TYR A 83 -7.61 17.67 -4.69
N SER A 84 -7.22 17.73 -3.43
CA SER A 84 -8.15 17.90 -2.33
C SER A 84 -8.85 19.26 -2.38
N TRP A 85 -8.10 20.35 -2.57
CA TRP A 85 -8.65 21.70 -2.65
C TRP A 85 -9.49 21.90 -3.92
N THR A 86 -9.08 21.30 -5.03
CA THR A 86 -9.89 21.28 -6.25
C THR A 86 -11.23 20.57 -5.98
N GLY A 87 -11.20 19.43 -5.29
CA GLY A 87 -12.42 18.73 -4.88
C GLY A 87 -13.31 19.58 -3.97
N LEU A 88 -12.74 20.30 -3.00
CA LEU A 88 -13.48 21.23 -2.14
C LEU A 88 -14.15 22.34 -2.95
N LEU A 89 -13.44 22.92 -3.92
CA LEU A 89 -13.96 23.95 -4.80
C LEU A 89 -15.16 23.43 -5.62
N PHE A 90 -15.06 22.22 -6.16
CA PHE A 90 -16.17 21.60 -6.86
C PHE A 90 -17.39 21.41 -5.96
N GLN A 91 -17.22 20.89 -4.73
CA GLN A 91 -18.33 20.75 -3.79
C GLN A 91 -19.01 22.09 -3.50
N TYR A 92 -18.23 23.14 -3.31
CA TYR A 92 -18.75 24.48 -3.09
C TYR A 92 -19.54 25.02 -4.31
N VAL A 93 -19.00 24.86 -5.52
CA VAL A 93 -19.65 25.31 -6.78
C VAL A 93 -20.96 24.55 -7.00
N TRP A 94 -21.04 23.27 -6.67
CA TRP A 94 -22.28 22.48 -6.78
C TRP A 94 -23.28 22.74 -5.65
N GLY A 95 -22.95 23.62 -4.70
CA GLY A 95 -23.85 24.01 -3.61
C GLY A 95 -24.04 22.94 -2.53
N ASN A 96 -23.13 21.98 -2.43
CA ASN A 96 -23.17 20.97 -1.40
C ASN A 96 -22.81 21.59 -0.03
N ALA A 97 -23.67 21.40 0.97
CA ALA A 97 -23.40 21.84 2.34
C ALA A 97 -22.37 20.88 2.96
N LEU A 98 -21.17 21.38 3.29
CA LEU A 98 -20.12 20.63 3.93
C LEU A 98 -20.05 20.97 5.43
N GLY A 99 -19.89 19.95 6.27
CA GLY A 99 -19.62 20.13 7.69
C GLY A 99 -18.19 20.60 7.97
N GLY A 100 -17.95 21.21 9.12
CA GLY A 100 -16.61 21.74 9.49
C GLY A 100 -15.52 20.67 9.48
N GLU A 101 -15.81 19.46 9.95
CA GLU A 101 -14.85 18.32 9.91
C GLU A 101 -14.52 17.90 8.47
N GLU A 102 -15.51 17.94 7.58
CA GLU A 102 -15.32 17.60 6.19
C GLU A 102 -14.45 18.64 5.48
N ILE A 103 -14.73 19.94 5.69
CA ILE A 103 -13.88 21.03 5.20
C ILE A 103 -12.44 20.88 5.69
N LEU A 104 -12.24 20.56 6.97
CA LEU A 104 -10.91 20.36 7.55
C LEU A 104 -10.20 19.16 6.88
N SER A 105 -10.92 18.10 6.56
CA SER A 105 -10.36 16.94 5.83
C SER A 105 -9.90 17.29 4.42
N TYR A 106 -10.56 18.24 3.75
CA TYR A 106 -10.11 18.75 2.45
C TYR A 106 -8.89 19.67 2.58
N LEU A 107 -8.81 20.47 3.64
CA LEU A 107 -7.68 21.39 3.87
C LEU A 107 -6.40 20.67 4.27
N LEU A 108 -6.52 19.59 5.03
CA LEU A 108 -5.40 18.79 5.55
C LEU A 108 -5.60 17.29 5.20
N PRO A 109 -5.42 16.89 3.93
CA PRO A 109 -5.86 15.58 3.44
C PRO A 109 -5.13 14.39 4.08
N VAL A 110 -3.87 14.55 4.46
CA VAL A 110 -3.10 13.49 5.14
C VAL A 110 -3.55 13.36 6.59
N ILE A 111 -3.62 14.44 7.35
CA ILE A 111 -4.02 14.45 8.76
C ILE A 111 -5.50 14.14 8.91
N GLY A 112 -6.34 14.70 8.06
CA GLY A 112 -7.78 14.48 8.02
C GLY A 112 -8.20 13.11 7.46
N LYS A 113 -7.24 12.22 7.20
CA LYS A 113 -7.46 10.85 6.69
C LYS A 113 -8.35 10.78 5.45
N ARG A 114 -8.35 11.84 4.63
CA ARG A 114 -9.14 11.87 3.40
C ARG A 114 -8.76 10.75 2.44
N SER A 115 -7.49 10.35 2.46
CA SER A 115 -7.01 9.14 1.81
C SER A 115 -6.21 8.32 2.82
N TRP A 116 -6.82 7.27 3.34
CA TRP A 116 -6.20 6.36 4.30
C TRP A 116 -4.84 5.84 3.80
N TYR A 117 -4.74 5.55 2.49
CA TYR A 117 -3.51 5.06 1.87
C TYR A 117 -2.35 6.04 2.02
N PHE A 118 -2.57 7.32 1.66
CA PHE A 118 -1.53 8.33 1.75
C PHE A 118 -1.16 8.63 3.20
N THR A 119 -2.13 8.73 4.10
CA THR A 119 -1.87 8.89 5.54
C THR A 119 -0.94 7.79 6.07
N CYS A 120 -1.27 6.52 5.78
CA CYS A 120 -0.45 5.40 6.18
C CYS A 120 0.89 5.33 5.43
N TYR A 121 0.94 5.72 4.16
CA TYR A 121 2.18 5.76 3.38
C TYR A 121 3.16 6.81 3.90
N PHE A 122 2.68 7.99 4.29
CA PHE A 122 3.51 9.01 4.95
C PHE A 122 4.08 8.48 6.26
N ALA A 123 3.25 7.89 7.11
CA ALA A 123 3.71 7.27 8.36
C ALA A 123 4.76 6.17 8.09
N LEU A 124 4.51 5.29 7.10
CA LEU A 124 5.46 4.26 6.68
C LEU A 124 6.78 4.86 6.18
N ALA A 125 6.73 5.95 5.39
CA ALA A 125 7.93 6.62 4.89
C ALA A 125 8.79 7.19 6.03
N PHE A 126 8.16 7.78 7.05
CA PHE A 126 8.88 8.25 8.25
C PHE A 126 9.42 7.10 9.11
N LEU A 127 8.73 5.97 9.17
CA LEU A 127 9.21 4.77 9.88
C LEU A 127 10.29 4.02 9.10
N SER A 128 10.37 4.19 7.79
CA SER A 128 11.22 3.37 6.90
C SER A 128 12.72 3.40 7.25
N PRO A 129 13.35 4.50 7.74
CA PRO A 129 14.73 4.45 8.14
C PRO A 129 14.98 3.46 9.29
N PHE A 130 14.11 3.47 10.30
CA PHE A 130 14.19 2.57 11.45
C PHE A 130 13.92 1.12 11.06
N LEU A 131 12.93 0.89 10.20
CA LEU A 131 12.62 -0.45 9.69
C LEU A 131 13.77 -1.01 8.85
N ASN A 132 14.39 -0.19 8.01
CA ASN A 132 15.55 -0.60 7.23
C ASN A 132 16.74 -0.96 8.12
N GLU A 133 17.05 -0.13 9.13
CA GLU A 133 18.11 -0.40 10.10
C GLU A 133 17.84 -1.69 10.88
N MET A 134 16.60 -1.92 11.30
CA MET A 134 16.19 -3.17 11.94
C MET A 134 16.45 -4.38 11.04
N VAL A 135 16.06 -4.31 9.77
CA VAL A 135 16.28 -5.39 8.80
C VAL A 135 17.76 -5.68 8.58
N GLU A 136 18.62 -4.66 8.56
CA GLU A 136 20.07 -4.82 8.38
C GLU A 136 20.74 -5.51 9.58
N LYS A 137 20.18 -5.34 10.79
CA LYS A 137 20.71 -5.94 12.03
C LYS A 137 20.17 -7.34 12.30
N LEU A 138 19.04 -7.74 11.71
CA LEU A 138 18.44 -9.05 11.93
C LEU A 138 19.09 -10.12 11.05
N SER A 139 19.32 -11.31 11.63
CA SER A 139 19.63 -12.47 10.80
C SER A 139 18.42 -12.91 9.97
N GLU A 140 18.65 -13.61 8.84
CA GLU A 140 17.55 -14.13 8.00
C GLU A 140 16.55 -14.97 8.82
N ALA A 141 17.05 -15.79 9.75
CA ALA A 141 16.21 -16.64 10.59
C ALA A 141 15.27 -15.81 11.50
N HIS A 142 15.82 -14.83 12.21
CA HIS A 142 15.03 -13.95 13.07
C HIS A 142 14.07 -13.08 12.28
N PHE A 143 14.48 -12.57 11.10
CA PHE A 143 13.59 -11.80 10.26
C PHE A 143 12.42 -12.64 9.74
N ARG A 144 12.67 -13.86 9.29
CA ARG A 144 11.61 -14.81 8.89
C ARG A 144 10.68 -15.13 10.07
N GLN A 145 11.21 -15.35 11.25
CA GLN A 145 10.40 -15.58 12.45
C GLN A 145 9.51 -14.38 12.77
N LEU A 146 10.05 -13.16 12.71
CA LEU A 146 9.27 -11.94 12.88
C LEU A 146 8.10 -11.87 11.88
N LEU A 147 8.35 -12.12 10.58
CA LEU A 147 7.31 -12.11 9.56
C LEU A 147 6.23 -13.15 9.81
N ILE A 148 6.61 -14.38 10.19
CA ILE A 148 5.66 -15.44 10.53
C ILE A 148 4.81 -15.02 11.73
N THR A 149 5.43 -14.48 12.78
CA THR A 149 4.72 -14.00 13.96
C THR A 149 3.72 -12.90 13.61
N MET A 150 4.13 -11.92 12.81
CA MET A 150 3.22 -10.86 12.35
C MET A 150 2.06 -11.40 11.51
N LEU A 151 2.33 -12.34 10.59
CA LEU A 151 1.28 -12.98 9.79
C LEU A 151 0.30 -13.78 10.65
N VAL A 152 0.79 -14.52 11.63
CA VAL A 152 -0.08 -15.28 12.55
C VAL A 152 -0.95 -14.34 13.38
N ILE A 153 -0.37 -13.29 13.97
CA ILE A 153 -1.10 -12.37 14.84
C ILE A 153 -2.09 -11.52 14.03
N PHE A 154 -1.63 -10.83 12.99
CA PHE A 154 -2.45 -9.82 12.30
C PHE A 154 -3.31 -10.36 11.15
N SER A 155 -3.00 -11.54 10.62
CA SER A 155 -3.80 -12.17 9.57
C SER A 155 -4.45 -13.46 10.06
N GLY A 156 -3.69 -14.35 10.67
CA GLY A 156 -4.20 -15.65 11.13
C GLY A 156 -5.28 -15.51 12.19
N VAL A 157 -4.98 -14.80 13.28
CA VAL A 157 -5.94 -14.60 14.38
C VAL A 157 -7.18 -13.87 13.88
N THR A 158 -7.03 -12.82 13.08
CA THR A 158 -8.14 -12.06 12.51
C THR A 158 -9.04 -12.96 11.64
N THR A 159 -8.43 -13.80 10.79
CA THR A 159 -9.19 -14.66 9.87
C THR A 159 -9.93 -15.80 10.59
N PHE A 160 -9.28 -16.48 11.54
CA PHE A 160 -9.85 -17.67 12.19
C PHE A 160 -10.79 -17.34 13.34
N PHE A 161 -10.56 -16.23 14.04
CA PHE A 161 -11.36 -15.85 15.21
C PHE A 161 -12.33 -14.70 14.93
N PHE A 162 -12.38 -14.19 13.70
CA PHE A 162 -13.21 -13.05 13.29
C PHE A 162 -13.03 -11.82 14.19
N PHE A 163 -11.83 -11.65 14.73
CA PHE A 163 -11.47 -10.56 15.63
C PHE A 163 -10.36 -9.71 14.99
N ASP A 164 -10.72 -8.50 14.59
CA ASP A 164 -9.75 -7.54 14.05
C ASP A 164 -9.03 -6.81 15.19
N ILE A 165 -7.78 -7.19 15.44
CA ILE A 165 -6.93 -6.61 16.50
C ILE A 165 -6.74 -5.10 16.31
N ASN A 166 -6.66 -4.63 15.08
CA ASN A 166 -6.43 -3.22 14.76
C ASN A 166 -7.73 -2.44 14.55
N SER A 167 -8.86 -3.13 14.36
CA SER A 167 -10.18 -2.55 14.05
C SER A 167 -10.15 -1.60 12.83
N ASP A 168 -9.28 -1.88 11.86
CA ASP A 168 -9.06 -1.05 10.66
C ASP A 168 -9.41 -1.75 9.34
N GLY A 169 -9.88 -3.00 9.42
CA GLY A 169 -10.23 -3.80 8.25
C GLY A 169 -9.05 -4.05 7.30
N GLY A 170 -7.82 -4.04 7.83
CA GLY A 170 -6.60 -4.19 7.05
C GLY A 170 -6.19 -2.95 6.25
N LYS A 171 -6.77 -1.79 6.54
CA LYS A 171 -6.46 -0.50 5.89
C LYS A 171 -5.60 0.42 6.77
N GLY A 172 -4.77 -0.15 7.64
CA GLY A 172 -3.97 0.59 8.61
C GLY A 172 -2.47 0.48 8.39
N ILE A 173 -1.76 1.21 9.24
CA ILE A 173 -0.28 1.26 9.23
C ILE A 173 0.34 -0.11 9.55
N THR A 174 -0.27 -0.92 10.40
CA THR A 174 0.21 -2.24 10.77
C THR A 174 0.29 -3.16 9.55
N GLN A 175 -0.77 -3.18 8.73
CA GLN A 175 -0.81 -3.93 7.49
C GLN A 175 0.25 -3.43 6.50
N MET A 176 0.42 -2.10 6.37
CA MET A 176 1.44 -1.53 5.49
C MET A 176 2.86 -1.88 5.94
N VAL A 177 3.16 -1.82 7.24
CA VAL A 177 4.47 -2.20 7.79
C VAL A 177 4.74 -3.68 7.53
N MET A 178 3.75 -4.54 7.75
CA MET A 178 3.88 -5.98 7.49
C MET A 178 4.20 -6.26 6.01
N LEU A 179 3.42 -5.68 5.09
CA LEU A 179 3.65 -5.82 3.64
C LEU A 179 5.01 -5.24 3.22
N TYR A 180 5.40 -4.11 3.78
CA TYR A 180 6.71 -3.51 3.55
C TYR A 180 7.84 -4.45 3.97
N LEU A 181 7.77 -5.04 5.16
CA LEU A 181 8.77 -5.97 5.66
C LEU A 181 8.81 -7.25 4.83
N ILE A 182 7.68 -7.78 4.38
CA ILE A 182 7.63 -8.91 3.43
C ILE A 182 8.36 -8.53 2.13
N GLY A 183 8.07 -7.36 1.58
CA GLY A 183 8.77 -6.84 0.40
C GLY A 183 10.28 -6.71 0.62
N ARG A 184 10.72 -6.20 1.80
CA ARG A 184 12.12 -6.12 2.19
C ARG A 184 12.78 -7.50 2.24
N TYR A 185 12.12 -8.47 2.85
CA TYR A 185 12.62 -9.85 2.91
C TYR A 185 12.86 -10.42 1.51
N ILE A 186 11.89 -10.26 0.60
CA ILE A 186 12.02 -10.70 -0.78
C ILE A 186 13.19 -9.97 -1.46
N GLY A 187 13.29 -8.66 -1.28
CA GLY A 187 14.35 -7.84 -1.90
C GLY A 187 15.76 -8.13 -1.41
N VAL A 188 15.91 -8.52 -0.15
CA VAL A 188 17.22 -8.79 0.47
C VAL A 188 17.64 -10.25 0.27
N TYR A 189 16.74 -11.21 0.49
CA TYR A 189 17.12 -12.62 0.56
C TYR A 189 16.66 -13.46 -0.64
N ARG A 190 15.78 -12.94 -1.51
CA ARG A 190 15.19 -13.73 -2.61
C ARG A 190 15.35 -13.07 -4.00
N ALA A 191 15.94 -11.88 -4.09
CA ALA A 191 16.04 -11.13 -5.35
C ALA A 191 16.81 -11.89 -6.44
N ASP A 192 17.84 -12.64 -6.06
CA ASP A 192 18.74 -13.35 -7.01
C ASP A 192 18.27 -14.77 -7.36
N ARG A 193 17.16 -15.24 -6.78
CA ARG A 193 16.60 -16.53 -7.16
C ARG A 193 15.92 -16.44 -8.52
N GLN A 194 16.58 -16.97 -9.53
CA GLN A 194 15.95 -17.23 -10.83
C GLN A 194 14.96 -18.40 -10.67
N TYR A 195 13.68 -18.07 -10.53
CA TYR A 195 12.63 -19.09 -10.62
C TYR A 195 12.47 -19.50 -12.08
N ARG A 196 12.72 -20.78 -12.41
CA ARG A 196 12.43 -21.31 -13.75
C ARG A 196 10.94 -21.12 -14.02
N THR A 197 10.61 -20.44 -15.10
CA THR A 197 9.23 -20.14 -15.53
C THR A 197 8.34 -21.39 -15.58
N ALA A 198 8.93 -22.54 -15.90
CA ALA A 198 8.24 -23.84 -15.90
C ALA A 198 7.77 -24.31 -14.50
N LYS A 199 8.49 -23.93 -13.42
CA LYS A 199 8.04 -24.23 -12.06
C LYS A 199 6.93 -23.29 -11.59
N LEU A 200 6.92 -22.05 -12.05
CA LEU A 200 5.85 -21.10 -11.73
C LEU A 200 4.54 -21.49 -12.44
N ALA A 201 4.61 -21.90 -13.71
CA ALA A 201 3.44 -22.39 -14.45
C ALA A 201 2.77 -23.62 -13.80
N GLY A 202 3.56 -24.51 -13.20
CA GLY A 202 3.02 -25.69 -12.49
C GLY A 202 2.36 -25.39 -11.12
N TRP A 203 2.45 -24.14 -10.61
CA TRP A 203 1.76 -23.71 -9.38
C TRP A 203 0.38 -23.11 -9.66
N PHE A 204 0.09 -22.77 -10.93
CA PHE A 204 -1.16 -22.18 -11.40
C PHE A 204 -1.99 -23.12 -12.28
N ALA A 205 -1.51 -24.35 -12.53
CA ALA A 205 -2.23 -25.43 -13.18
C ALA A 205 -2.82 -26.41 -12.17
#